data_f948e5a8c99f7bb594bd36c9b1d72da7
#
_entry.id   f948e5a8c99f7bb594bd36c9b1d72da7
#
_cell.length_a   1.000
_cell.length_b   1.000
_cell.length_c   1.000
_cell.angle_alpha   90.00
_cell.angle_beta   90.00
_cell.angle_gamma   90.00
#
_symmetry.space_group_name_H-M   'P 1'
#
loop_
_entity.id
_entity.type
_entity.pdbx_description
1 polymer ?
#
loop_
_entity_poly.entity_id
_entity_poly.type
_entity_poly.pdbx_seq_one_letter_code
_entity_poly.pdbx_strand_id
1 'polypeptide(L)'
;MKTPVHIAVTGAAGQISYSLLFRLAAGSLLGPNQPIVLHLLEIAPAMNALAGVVMELNDCANPLLHRIEITDDPLVAFKNVDYAFLVGARPRGAGMERKDLLEVNAAIFAPQGKALNAVASREVKVLVTGNPANTNALIALKNAPDLSPENFSAMSRLDHNRGISQLAEKCGVLTTDIKNMTIWGNHSATQYPDLNYAKVKGQDALSLVDKNWFVKEFIPTVQQRGTAVINARGQSSAASAANAAIDQMRDWIKGTEEGDWVSMGVLSDGSYGIAKGLIYSFPVTVTEGKVSIVKDLAINEFSRQRLKLTEIELKEERDAVKHLF
;
A
#
# COMPACT_ATOMS: atom_id res chain seq x y z
N MET A 1 1.39 17.55 26.74
CA MET A 1 1.78 16.55 25.72
C MET A 1 0.60 16.35 24.77
N LYS A 2 0.84 16.11 23.49
CA LYS A 2 -0.25 15.75 22.55
C LYS A 2 -0.84 14.39 22.95
N THR A 3 -2.12 14.19 22.68
CA THR A 3 -2.77 12.88 22.82
C THR A 3 -2.07 11.87 21.90
N PRO A 4 -1.70 10.67 22.37
CA PRO A 4 -1.13 9.65 21.53
C PRO A 4 -2.07 9.22 20.41
N VAL A 5 -1.51 8.95 19.22
CA VAL A 5 -2.22 8.40 18.07
C VAL A 5 -2.09 6.88 18.10
N HIS A 6 -3.18 6.17 17.86
CA HIS A 6 -3.26 4.72 17.90
C HIS A 6 -3.03 4.12 16.51
N ILE A 7 -2.01 3.29 16.38
CA ILE A 7 -1.60 2.66 15.10
C ILE A 7 -1.60 1.15 15.25
N ALA A 8 -2.44 0.47 14.45
CA ALA A 8 -2.44 -0.98 14.37
C ALA A 8 -1.53 -1.48 13.25
N VAL A 9 -0.80 -2.57 13.50
CA VAL A 9 0.00 -3.28 12.49
C VAL A 9 -0.29 -4.77 12.61
N THR A 10 -0.68 -5.42 11.51
CA THR A 10 -0.94 -6.86 11.45
C THR A 10 0.24 -7.61 10.87
N GLY A 11 0.40 -8.90 11.24
CA GLY A 11 1.61 -9.64 10.89
C GLY A 11 2.85 -8.99 11.49
N ALA A 12 2.73 -8.54 12.75
CA ALA A 12 3.65 -7.62 13.38
C ALA A 12 5.06 -8.23 13.63
N ALA A 13 5.18 -9.56 13.66
CA ALA A 13 6.46 -10.27 13.74
C ALA A 13 7.14 -10.47 12.37
N GLY A 14 6.45 -10.13 11.25
CA GLY A 14 6.96 -10.32 9.89
C GLY A 14 8.02 -9.31 9.49
N GLN A 15 8.79 -9.61 8.44
CA GLN A 15 9.94 -8.81 7.98
C GLN A 15 9.57 -7.37 7.57
N ILE A 16 8.43 -7.17 6.90
CA ILE A 16 7.96 -5.83 6.53
C ILE A 16 7.60 -5.06 7.79
N SER A 17 6.83 -5.68 8.69
CA SER A 17 6.40 -5.07 9.95
C SER A 17 7.60 -4.75 10.85
N TYR A 18 8.58 -5.62 10.94
CA TYR A 18 9.83 -5.35 11.66
C TYR A 18 10.50 -4.05 11.16
N SER A 19 10.66 -3.88 9.83
CA SER A 19 11.19 -2.64 9.27
C SER A 19 10.27 -1.43 9.46
N LEU A 20 8.96 -1.63 9.52
CA LEU A 20 7.94 -0.58 9.67
C LEU A 20 7.89 -0.03 11.10
N LEU A 21 7.86 -0.92 12.09
CA LEU A 21 7.60 -0.59 13.49
C LEU A 21 8.65 0.37 14.07
N PHE A 22 9.93 0.12 13.83
CA PHE A 22 11.02 0.98 14.31
C PHE A 22 10.97 2.38 13.68
N ARG A 23 10.55 2.49 12.42
CA ARG A 23 10.36 3.78 11.73
C ARG A 23 9.13 4.53 12.26
N LEU A 24 8.03 3.82 12.56
CA LEU A 24 6.85 4.41 13.21
C LEU A 24 7.23 4.97 14.58
N ALA A 25 7.92 4.16 15.40
CA ALA A 25 8.38 4.55 16.71
C ALA A 25 9.34 5.76 16.68
N ALA A 26 10.18 5.86 15.63
CA ALA A 26 11.07 7.00 15.41
C ALA A 26 10.38 8.26 14.83
N GLY A 27 9.05 8.23 14.59
CA GLY A 27 8.28 9.38 14.13
C GLY A 27 8.27 9.59 12.61
N SER A 28 8.67 8.61 11.80
CA SER A 28 8.74 8.75 10.34
C SER A 28 7.37 9.03 9.69
N LEU A 29 6.26 8.61 10.32
CA LEU A 29 4.92 8.83 9.82
C LEU A 29 4.37 10.21 10.21
N LEU A 30 4.33 10.51 11.51
CA LEU A 30 3.60 11.65 12.08
C LEU A 30 4.51 12.82 12.47
N GLY A 31 5.83 12.64 12.36
CA GLY A 31 6.82 13.62 12.74
C GLY A 31 7.32 13.49 14.18
N PRO A 32 8.31 14.34 14.56
CA PRO A 32 9.10 14.14 15.77
C PRO A 32 8.40 14.55 17.08
N ASN A 33 7.16 15.03 17.00
CA ASN A 33 6.46 15.58 18.16
C ASN A 33 5.09 14.90 18.43
N GLN A 34 4.80 13.76 17.76
CA GLN A 34 3.55 13.04 17.92
C GLN A 34 3.77 11.71 18.62
N PRO A 35 3.36 11.56 19.89
CA PRO A 35 3.37 10.26 20.57
C PRO A 35 2.43 9.26 19.91
N ILE A 36 2.80 7.98 19.95
CA ILE A 36 2.03 6.87 19.39
C ILE A 36 1.81 5.75 20.40
N VAL A 37 0.72 5.03 20.21
CA VAL A 37 0.47 3.71 20.80
C VAL A 37 0.47 2.71 19.64
N LEU A 38 1.27 1.66 19.73
CA LEU A 38 1.29 0.57 18.76
C LEU A 38 0.39 -0.58 19.23
N HIS A 39 -0.53 -0.99 18.38
CA HIS A 39 -1.35 -2.19 18.54
C HIS A 39 -0.84 -3.24 17.55
N LEU A 40 -0.25 -4.29 18.06
CA LEU A 40 0.45 -5.29 17.25
C LEU A 40 -0.34 -6.59 17.23
N LEU A 41 -0.89 -6.93 16.06
CA LEU A 41 -1.67 -8.14 15.84
C LEU A 41 -0.80 -9.20 15.17
N GLU A 42 -0.81 -10.39 15.77
CA GLU A 42 -0.12 -11.54 15.20
C GLU A 42 -0.93 -12.82 15.44
N ILE A 43 -0.65 -13.87 14.71
CA ILE A 43 -1.24 -15.20 14.95
C ILE A 43 -0.63 -15.84 16.20
N ALA A 44 -1.40 -16.65 16.92
CA ALA A 44 -0.96 -17.29 18.16
C ALA A 44 0.41 -18.00 18.06
N PRO A 45 0.75 -18.76 17.00
CA PRO A 45 2.07 -19.38 16.88
C PRO A 45 3.25 -18.42 16.77
N ALA A 46 3.02 -17.16 16.36
CA ALA A 46 4.08 -16.16 16.17
C ALA A 46 4.17 -15.14 17.34
N MET A 47 3.32 -15.26 18.36
CA MET A 47 3.31 -14.34 19.51
C MET A 47 4.65 -14.29 20.25
N ASN A 48 5.37 -15.42 20.34
CA ASN A 48 6.70 -15.44 20.95
C ASN A 48 7.73 -14.62 20.15
N ALA A 49 7.68 -14.71 18.82
CA ALA A 49 8.54 -13.89 17.95
C ALA A 49 8.16 -12.39 18.07
N LEU A 50 6.86 -12.08 18.16
CA LEU A 50 6.39 -10.72 18.39
C LEU A 50 6.88 -10.16 19.73
N ALA A 51 6.90 -10.96 20.80
CA ALA A 51 7.45 -10.55 22.09
C ALA A 51 8.93 -10.14 21.97
N GLY A 52 9.72 -10.85 21.14
CA GLY A 52 11.11 -10.46 20.85
C GLY A 52 11.20 -9.10 20.14
N VAL A 53 10.34 -8.84 19.14
CA VAL A 53 10.28 -7.54 18.46
C VAL A 53 9.92 -6.41 19.44
N VAL A 54 9.03 -6.67 20.40
CA VAL A 54 8.67 -5.68 21.43
C VAL A 54 9.85 -5.38 22.36
N MET A 55 10.65 -6.39 22.72
CA MET A 55 11.87 -6.17 23.52
C MET A 55 12.82 -5.20 22.78
N GLU A 56 13.08 -5.42 21.49
CA GLU A 56 13.93 -4.52 20.69
C GLU A 56 13.35 -3.12 20.54
N LEU A 57 12.02 -2.99 20.37
CA LEU A 57 11.36 -1.69 20.33
C LEU A 57 11.55 -0.91 21.65
N ASN A 58 11.48 -1.61 22.80
CA ASN A 58 11.73 -1.03 24.11
C ASN A 58 13.20 -0.65 24.29
N ASP A 59 14.13 -1.49 23.82
CA ASP A 59 15.58 -1.23 23.88
C ASP A 59 15.98 0.02 23.07
N CYS A 60 15.22 0.39 22.03
CA CYS A 60 15.41 1.64 21.29
C CYS A 60 15.10 2.89 22.11
N ALA A 61 14.37 2.79 23.23
CA ALA A 61 13.98 3.90 24.11
C ALA A 61 13.41 5.13 23.35
N ASN A 62 12.62 4.89 22.29
CA ASN A 62 12.06 5.95 21.46
C ASN A 62 11.09 6.85 22.26
N PRO A 63 11.32 8.17 22.34
CA PRO A 63 10.54 9.08 23.19
C PRO A 63 9.08 9.26 22.70
N LEU A 64 8.78 8.88 21.46
CA LEU A 64 7.43 8.96 20.88
C LEU A 64 6.61 7.69 21.11
N LEU A 65 7.24 6.58 21.46
CA LEU A 65 6.57 5.32 21.72
C LEU A 65 5.99 5.30 23.14
N HIS A 66 4.70 5.65 23.25
CA HIS A 66 4.03 5.76 24.54
C HIS A 66 3.68 4.38 25.13
N ARG A 67 3.19 3.46 24.32
CA ARG A 67 2.77 2.11 24.73
C ARG A 67 2.76 1.16 23.53
N ILE A 68 2.97 -0.14 23.82
CA ILE A 68 2.78 -1.25 22.88
C ILE A 68 1.76 -2.21 23.48
N GLU A 69 0.78 -2.60 22.66
CA GLU A 69 -0.19 -3.65 22.97
C GLU A 69 0.01 -4.79 21.97
N ILE A 70 0.15 -6.02 22.45
CA ILE A 70 0.28 -7.23 21.61
C ILE A 70 -0.94 -8.13 21.82
N THR A 71 -1.45 -8.70 20.75
CA THR A 71 -2.64 -9.58 20.82
C THR A 71 -2.75 -10.45 19.58
N ASP A 72 -3.46 -11.56 19.71
CA ASP A 72 -3.92 -12.38 18.59
C ASP A 72 -5.42 -12.17 18.27
N ASP A 73 -6.10 -11.28 19.00
CA ASP A 73 -7.50 -10.90 18.77
C ASP A 73 -7.62 -9.58 17.99
N PRO A 74 -8.19 -9.61 16.76
CA PRO A 74 -8.41 -8.41 15.97
C PRO A 74 -9.31 -7.35 16.64
N LEU A 75 -10.27 -7.75 17.48
CA LEU A 75 -11.13 -6.81 18.22
C LEU A 75 -10.36 -6.00 19.25
N VAL A 76 -9.34 -6.60 19.84
CA VAL A 76 -8.43 -5.90 20.76
C VAL A 76 -7.47 -5.00 19.99
N ALA A 77 -6.86 -5.55 18.90
CA ALA A 77 -5.88 -4.84 18.10
C ALA A 77 -6.44 -3.56 17.45
N PHE A 78 -7.67 -3.60 16.94
CA PHE A 78 -8.25 -2.48 16.21
C PHE A 78 -9.07 -1.51 17.07
N LYS A 79 -9.13 -1.73 18.38
CA LYS A 79 -9.94 -0.87 19.27
C LYS A 79 -9.45 0.56 19.27
N ASN A 80 -10.32 1.47 18.81
CA ASN A 80 -10.09 2.92 18.74
C ASN A 80 -8.83 3.33 17.96
N VAL A 81 -8.37 2.51 16.98
CA VAL A 81 -7.22 2.88 16.18
C VAL A 81 -7.54 3.97 15.16
N ASP A 82 -6.59 4.87 14.96
CA ASP A 82 -6.64 5.96 13.99
C ASP A 82 -6.08 5.53 12.63
N TYR A 83 -5.03 4.69 12.64
CA TYR A 83 -4.36 4.18 11.44
C TYR A 83 -4.13 2.68 11.57
N ALA A 84 -4.38 1.93 10.50
CA ALA A 84 -4.15 0.49 10.44
C ALA A 84 -3.33 0.12 9.22
N PHE A 85 -2.22 -0.60 9.45
CA PHE A 85 -1.41 -1.22 8.40
C PHE A 85 -1.70 -2.72 8.40
N LEU A 86 -2.45 -3.20 7.40
CA LEU A 86 -2.74 -4.61 7.21
C LEU A 86 -1.63 -5.24 6.37
N VAL A 87 -0.58 -5.70 7.04
CA VAL A 87 0.65 -6.24 6.43
C VAL A 87 0.62 -7.75 6.36
N GLY A 88 0.10 -8.41 7.40
CA GLY A 88 0.07 -9.86 7.52
C GLY A 88 -0.79 -10.50 6.43
N ALA A 89 -0.16 -11.35 5.61
CA ALA A 89 -0.82 -12.13 4.58
C ALA A 89 -0.09 -13.46 4.38
N ARG A 90 -0.79 -14.47 3.87
CA ARG A 90 -0.17 -15.73 3.47
C ARG A 90 0.59 -15.54 2.17
N PRO A 91 1.91 -15.76 2.12
CA PRO A 91 2.66 -15.72 0.87
C PRO A 91 2.29 -16.90 -0.02
N ARG A 92 2.44 -16.72 -1.34
CA ARG A 92 2.23 -17.80 -2.30
C ARG A 92 3.27 -18.90 -2.10
N GLY A 93 2.79 -20.10 -1.77
CA GLY A 93 3.64 -21.29 -1.67
C GLY A 93 3.93 -21.93 -3.04
N ALA A 94 4.95 -22.79 -3.10
CA ALA A 94 5.21 -23.59 -4.30
C ALA A 94 4.00 -24.49 -4.60
N GLY A 95 3.55 -24.52 -5.85
CA GLY A 95 2.40 -25.32 -6.31
C GLY A 95 1.02 -24.75 -5.91
N MET A 96 0.95 -23.62 -5.20
CA MET A 96 -0.33 -22.98 -4.87
C MET A 96 -0.91 -22.26 -6.08
N GLU A 97 -2.16 -22.55 -6.42
CA GLU A 97 -2.88 -21.81 -7.44
C GLU A 97 -3.27 -20.41 -6.95
N ARG A 98 -3.55 -19.49 -7.89
CA ARG A 98 -3.96 -18.13 -7.55
C ARG A 98 -5.26 -18.10 -6.74
N LYS A 99 -6.22 -18.95 -7.09
CA LYS A 99 -7.50 -19.06 -6.39
C LYS A 99 -7.31 -19.47 -4.93
N ASP A 100 -6.46 -20.46 -4.66
CA ASP A 100 -6.18 -20.93 -3.30
C ASP A 100 -5.55 -19.82 -2.44
N LEU A 101 -4.64 -19.04 -3.05
CA LEU A 101 -4.03 -17.90 -2.36
C LEU A 101 -5.07 -16.83 -2.00
N LEU A 102 -6.01 -16.55 -2.90
CA LEU A 102 -7.10 -15.61 -2.65
C LEU A 102 -8.00 -16.07 -1.51
N GLU A 103 -8.40 -17.34 -1.48
CA GLU A 103 -9.25 -17.90 -0.43
C GLU A 103 -8.57 -17.87 0.95
N VAL A 104 -7.30 -18.29 1.01
CA VAL A 104 -6.55 -18.28 2.27
C VAL A 104 -6.39 -16.85 2.81
N ASN A 105 -6.11 -15.89 1.94
CA ASN A 105 -5.98 -14.50 2.37
C ASN A 105 -7.34 -13.89 2.73
N ALA A 106 -8.41 -14.25 2.05
CA ALA A 106 -9.77 -13.82 2.43
C ALA A 106 -10.13 -14.25 3.85
N ALA A 107 -9.73 -15.45 4.28
CA ALA A 107 -9.90 -15.92 5.65
C ALA A 107 -9.12 -15.07 6.69
N ILE A 108 -8.11 -14.32 6.25
CA ILE A 108 -7.36 -13.37 7.09
C ILE A 108 -8.03 -11.99 7.08
N PHE A 109 -8.35 -11.45 5.90
CA PHE A 109 -8.79 -10.06 5.76
C PHE A 109 -10.28 -9.84 6.06
N ALA A 110 -11.15 -10.84 5.87
CA ALA A 110 -12.56 -10.70 6.21
C ALA A 110 -12.81 -10.53 7.72
N PRO A 111 -12.24 -11.35 8.63
CA PRO A 111 -12.33 -11.10 10.07
C PRO A 111 -11.72 -9.75 10.49
N GLN A 112 -10.62 -9.34 9.87
CA GLN A 112 -10.00 -8.03 10.15
C GLN A 112 -10.92 -6.86 9.72
N GLY A 113 -11.58 -6.98 8.56
CA GLY A 113 -12.60 -6.01 8.12
C GLY A 113 -13.76 -5.90 9.12
N LYS A 114 -14.29 -7.02 9.57
CA LYS A 114 -15.37 -7.08 10.59
C LYS A 114 -14.94 -6.44 11.90
N ALA A 115 -13.73 -6.72 12.36
CA ALA A 115 -13.21 -6.15 13.59
C ALA A 115 -12.98 -4.63 13.48
N LEU A 116 -12.39 -4.15 12.36
CA LEU A 116 -12.27 -2.72 12.07
C LEU A 116 -13.64 -2.03 12.11
N ASN A 117 -14.64 -2.63 11.45
CA ASN A 117 -16.02 -2.13 11.45
C ASN A 117 -16.60 -1.97 12.85
N ALA A 118 -16.33 -2.94 13.72
CA ALA A 118 -16.93 -2.99 15.06
C ALA A 118 -16.26 -2.02 16.04
N VAL A 119 -14.93 -1.85 16.00
CA VAL A 119 -14.20 -1.23 17.12
C VAL A 119 -13.22 -0.13 16.74
N ALA A 120 -12.90 0.07 15.46
CA ALA A 120 -11.99 1.14 15.04
C ALA A 120 -12.65 2.52 15.08
N SER A 121 -11.83 3.57 15.05
CA SER A 121 -12.30 4.94 14.79
C SER A 121 -13.10 4.99 13.48
N ARG A 122 -14.17 5.75 13.42
CA ARG A 122 -14.95 5.94 12.17
C ARG A 122 -14.12 6.61 11.06
N GLU A 123 -13.11 7.38 11.45
CA GLU A 123 -12.16 8.06 10.55
C GLU A 123 -10.86 7.25 10.32
N VAL A 124 -10.85 5.99 10.74
CA VAL A 124 -9.65 5.14 10.59
C VAL A 124 -9.15 5.11 9.13
N LYS A 125 -7.85 5.24 8.91
CA LYS A 125 -7.25 5.01 7.60
C LYS A 125 -6.60 3.63 7.58
N VAL A 126 -7.06 2.78 6.67
CA VAL A 126 -6.64 1.39 6.55
C VAL A 126 -5.81 1.20 5.28
N LEU A 127 -4.52 0.97 5.43
CA LEU A 127 -3.61 0.68 4.32
C LEU A 127 -3.31 -0.82 4.26
N VAL A 128 -3.73 -1.45 3.17
CA VAL A 128 -3.46 -2.86 2.93
C VAL A 128 -2.18 -3.03 2.11
N THR A 129 -1.24 -3.78 2.70
CA THR A 129 0.08 -4.07 2.12
C THR A 129 0.24 -5.55 1.78
N GLY A 130 -0.47 -6.42 2.52
CA GLY A 130 -0.44 -7.87 2.31
C GLY A 130 -1.01 -8.28 0.95
N ASN A 131 -0.24 -9.07 0.19
CA ASN A 131 -0.60 -9.49 -1.17
C ASN A 131 -1.62 -10.65 -1.19
N PRO A 132 -2.54 -10.63 -2.19
CA PRO A 132 -2.75 -9.62 -3.24
C PRO A 132 -3.45 -8.37 -2.69
N ALA A 133 -2.69 -7.25 -2.65
CA ALA A 133 -3.06 -6.07 -1.86
C ALA A 133 -4.42 -5.46 -2.27
N ASN A 134 -4.68 -5.30 -3.57
CA ASN A 134 -5.92 -4.69 -4.06
C ASN A 134 -7.14 -5.53 -3.69
N THR A 135 -7.08 -6.84 -3.88
CA THR A 135 -8.19 -7.75 -3.58
C THR A 135 -8.38 -7.92 -2.08
N ASN A 136 -7.29 -7.99 -1.31
CA ASN A 136 -7.37 -8.02 0.15
C ASN A 136 -7.98 -6.73 0.73
N ALA A 137 -7.67 -5.57 0.16
CA ALA A 137 -8.30 -4.31 0.52
C ALA A 137 -9.81 -4.31 0.22
N LEU A 138 -10.21 -4.88 -0.93
CA LEU A 138 -11.62 -5.03 -1.27
C LEU A 138 -12.35 -5.96 -0.30
N ILE A 139 -11.74 -7.08 0.09
CA ILE A 139 -12.31 -8.02 1.07
C ILE A 139 -12.49 -7.33 2.42
N ALA A 140 -11.46 -6.63 2.94
CA ALA A 140 -11.56 -5.90 4.19
C ALA A 140 -12.67 -4.83 4.15
N LEU A 141 -12.72 -4.04 3.08
CA LEU A 141 -13.76 -3.04 2.84
C LEU A 141 -15.16 -3.63 2.82
N LYS A 142 -15.38 -4.74 2.11
CA LYS A 142 -16.70 -5.40 1.99
C LYS A 142 -17.19 -5.98 3.30
N ASN A 143 -16.27 -6.32 4.21
CA ASN A 143 -16.56 -6.80 5.55
C ASN A 143 -16.62 -5.68 6.61
N ALA A 144 -16.55 -4.41 6.18
CA ALA A 144 -16.65 -3.24 7.05
C ALA A 144 -17.74 -2.26 6.54
N PRO A 145 -19.01 -2.66 6.51
CA PRO A 145 -20.09 -1.92 5.82
C PRO A 145 -20.41 -0.55 6.45
N ASP A 146 -20.09 -0.34 7.73
CA ASP A 146 -20.35 0.92 8.44
C ASP A 146 -19.16 1.91 8.37
N LEU A 147 -18.02 1.50 7.80
CA LEU A 147 -16.90 2.39 7.50
C LEU A 147 -17.03 2.94 6.07
N SER A 148 -16.60 4.19 5.89
CA SER A 148 -16.56 4.77 4.54
C SER A 148 -15.60 3.99 3.64
N PRO A 149 -15.94 3.73 2.36
CA PRO A 149 -14.98 3.19 1.39
C PRO A 149 -13.71 4.03 1.26
N GLU A 150 -13.77 5.32 1.53
CA GLU A 150 -12.62 6.23 1.54
C GLU A 150 -11.62 5.94 2.68
N ASN A 151 -12.00 5.10 3.65
CA ASN A 151 -11.12 4.67 4.75
C ASN A 151 -10.14 3.56 4.32
N PHE A 152 -10.25 3.01 3.11
CA PHE A 152 -9.47 1.86 2.66
C PHE A 152 -8.62 2.20 1.44
N SER A 153 -7.35 1.80 1.48
CA SER A 153 -6.42 1.91 0.36
C SER A 153 -5.51 0.69 0.28
N ALA A 154 -5.19 0.26 -0.95
CA ALA A 154 -4.13 -0.71 -1.20
C ALA A 154 -2.82 0.00 -1.52
N MET A 155 -1.70 -0.57 -1.09
CA MET A 155 -0.38 0.01 -1.32
C MET A 155 0.04 -0.08 -2.78
N SER A 156 0.16 1.08 -3.45
CA SER A 156 0.76 1.24 -4.78
C SER A 156 2.10 1.99 -4.72
N ARG A 157 2.42 2.56 -3.56
CA ARG A 157 3.57 3.44 -3.37
C ARG A 157 4.92 2.77 -3.62
N LEU A 158 5.04 1.46 -3.37
CA LEU A 158 6.29 0.76 -3.65
C LEU A 158 6.61 0.77 -5.15
N ASP A 159 5.61 0.51 -5.98
CA ASP A 159 5.77 0.53 -7.44
C ASP A 159 5.98 1.96 -7.95
N HIS A 160 5.28 2.92 -7.36
CA HIS A 160 5.46 4.34 -7.62
C HIS A 160 6.91 4.79 -7.32
N ASN A 161 7.45 4.44 -6.17
CA ASN A 161 8.83 4.74 -5.79
C ASN A 161 9.85 4.05 -6.72
N ARG A 162 9.56 2.82 -7.18
CA ARG A 162 10.36 2.12 -8.20
C ARG A 162 10.38 2.87 -9.52
N GLY A 163 9.22 3.36 -9.98
CA GLY A 163 9.10 4.18 -11.17
C GLY A 163 9.92 5.47 -11.05
N ILE A 164 9.78 6.19 -9.95
CA ILE A 164 10.57 7.41 -9.68
C ILE A 164 12.07 7.12 -9.72
N SER A 165 12.51 6.07 -9.01
CA SER A 165 13.93 5.71 -8.94
C SER A 165 14.51 5.36 -10.31
N GLN A 166 13.80 4.56 -11.11
CA GLN A 166 14.25 4.16 -12.44
C GLN A 166 14.32 5.35 -13.42
N LEU A 167 13.33 6.25 -13.36
CA LEU A 167 13.34 7.45 -14.22
C LEU A 167 14.42 8.43 -13.78
N ALA A 168 14.62 8.63 -12.49
CA ALA A 168 15.65 9.50 -11.96
C ALA A 168 17.07 9.02 -12.34
N GLU A 169 17.31 7.70 -12.20
CA GLU A 169 18.57 7.06 -12.62
C GLU A 169 18.81 7.23 -14.12
N LYS A 170 17.79 6.99 -14.96
CA LYS A 170 17.88 7.14 -16.42
C LYS A 170 18.22 8.56 -16.85
N CYS A 171 17.66 9.55 -16.16
CA CYS A 171 17.86 10.97 -16.49
C CYS A 171 19.05 11.62 -15.75
N GLY A 172 19.71 10.91 -14.83
CA GLY A 172 20.82 11.45 -14.05
C GLY A 172 20.41 12.59 -13.10
N VAL A 173 19.22 12.48 -12.50
CA VAL A 173 18.65 13.50 -11.60
C VAL A 173 18.31 12.91 -10.23
N LEU A 174 17.94 13.76 -9.25
CA LEU A 174 17.47 13.31 -7.96
C LEU A 174 16.01 12.77 -8.06
N THR A 175 15.62 11.87 -7.17
CA THR A 175 14.24 11.37 -7.10
C THR A 175 13.23 12.49 -6.81
N THR A 176 13.64 13.54 -6.11
CA THR A 176 12.84 14.74 -5.83
C THR A 176 12.57 15.61 -7.07
N ASP A 177 13.32 15.42 -8.14
CA ASP A 177 13.12 16.11 -9.42
C ASP A 177 12.03 15.46 -10.29
N ILE A 178 11.51 14.29 -9.87
CA ILE A 178 10.46 13.56 -10.58
C ILE A 178 9.11 13.90 -9.96
N LYS A 179 8.17 14.32 -10.79
CA LYS A 179 6.78 14.63 -10.41
C LYS A 179 5.79 13.87 -11.29
N ASN A 180 4.57 13.77 -10.82
CA ASN A 180 3.43 13.21 -11.57
C ASN A 180 3.67 11.76 -12.07
N MET A 181 4.49 10.98 -11.36
CA MET A 181 4.64 9.54 -11.63
C MET A 181 3.30 8.84 -11.40
N THR A 182 2.96 7.90 -12.28
CA THR A 182 1.68 7.20 -12.19
C THR A 182 1.86 5.69 -12.30
N ILE A 183 1.22 4.96 -11.40
CA ILE A 183 1.04 3.52 -11.47
C ILE A 183 -0.45 3.22 -11.57
N TRP A 184 -0.85 2.56 -12.64
CA TRP A 184 -2.23 2.13 -12.86
C TRP A 184 -2.42 0.66 -12.49
N GLY A 185 -3.56 0.33 -11.88
CA GLY A 185 -4.08 -1.02 -11.82
C GLY A 185 -3.79 -1.80 -10.55
N ASN A 186 -3.55 -3.10 -10.74
CA ASN A 186 -3.31 -4.07 -9.68
C ASN A 186 -1.84 -4.03 -9.23
N HIS A 187 -1.58 -4.23 -7.95
CA HIS A 187 -0.20 -4.46 -7.46
C HIS A 187 0.28 -5.86 -7.86
N SER A 188 0.52 -6.06 -9.15
CA SER A 188 0.91 -7.32 -9.77
C SER A 188 1.82 -7.09 -10.97
N ALA A 189 2.16 -8.15 -11.71
CA ALA A 189 2.91 -8.04 -12.98
C ALA A 189 2.12 -7.34 -14.10
N THR A 190 0.81 -7.12 -13.93
CA THR A 190 -0.02 -6.38 -14.90
C THR A 190 -0.08 -4.88 -14.63
N GLN A 191 0.44 -4.40 -13.50
CA GLN A 191 0.51 -2.97 -13.21
C GLN A 191 1.10 -2.19 -14.39
N TYR A 192 0.61 -0.98 -14.60
CA TYR A 192 1.15 -0.14 -15.66
C TYR A 192 1.82 1.11 -15.09
N PRO A 193 3.17 1.13 -15.03
CA PRO A 193 3.91 2.36 -14.75
C PRO A 193 3.89 3.25 -15.98
N ASP A 194 3.31 4.44 -15.84
CA ASP A 194 3.00 5.35 -16.93
C ASP A 194 3.82 6.64 -16.82
N LEU A 195 4.55 6.98 -17.90
CA LEU A 195 5.36 8.19 -18.01
C LEU A 195 4.68 9.31 -18.82
N ASN A 196 3.46 9.11 -19.34
CA ASN A 196 2.84 10.10 -20.21
C ASN A 196 2.66 11.48 -19.56
N TYR A 197 2.54 11.51 -18.24
CA TYR A 197 2.38 12.75 -17.47
C TYR A 197 3.53 13.02 -16.50
N ALA A 198 4.48 12.09 -16.39
CA ALA A 198 5.62 12.26 -15.51
C ALA A 198 6.50 13.44 -15.97
N LYS A 199 7.00 14.19 -14.99
CA LYS A 199 7.88 15.34 -15.20
C LYS A 199 9.24 15.09 -14.59
N VAL A 200 10.27 15.53 -15.25
CA VAL A 200 11.66 15.56 -14.78
C VAL A 200 12.12 17.01 -14.78
N LYS A 201 12.31 17.60 -13.61
CA LYS A 201 12.60 19.05 -13.49
C LYS A 201 11.64 19.95 -14.29
N GLY A 202 10.33 19.58 -14.27
CA GLY A 202 9.28 20.29 -14.98
C GLY A 202 9.12 19.97 -16.47
N GLN A 203 10.02 19.22 -17.08
CA GLN A 203 9.95 18.80 -18.49
C GLN A 203 9.23 17.46 -18.61
N ASP A 204 8.55 17.23 -19.75
CA ASP A 204 7.90 15.94 -20.01
C ASP A 204 8.90 14.79 -20.06
N ALA A 205 8.70 13.75 -19.24
CA ALA A 205 9.61 12.61 -19.17
C ALA A 205 9.82 11.95 -20.54
N LEU A 206 8.75 11.79 -21.35
CA LEU A 206 8.83 11.17 -22.68
C LEU A 206 9.58 12.02 -23.71
N SER A 207 9.88 13.29 -23.43
CA SER A 207 10.79 14.09 -24.27
C SER A 207 12.27 13.85 -23.95
N LEU A 208 12.58 13.25 -22.81
CA LEU A 208 13.92 13.03 -22.27
C LEU A 208 14.38 11.57 -22.38
N VAL A 209 13.44 10.63 -22.56
CA VAL A 209 13.77 9.21 -22.66
C VAL A 209 13.28 8.60 -23.97
N ASP A 210 14.02 7.60 -24.46
CA ASP A 210 13.66 6.89 -25.67
C ASP A 210 12.42 6.00 -25.47
N LYS A 211 11.53 5.97 -26.47
CA LYS A 211 10.31 5.18 -26.42
C LYS A 211 10.57 3.66 -26.27
N ASN A 212 11.67 3.15 -26.86
CA ASN A 212 12.02 1.74 -26.68
C ASN A 212 12.44 1.45 -25.25
N TRP A 213 13.22 2.36 -24.64
CA TRP A 213 13.55 2.23 -23.23
C TRP A 213 12.30 2.25 -22.36
N PHE A 214 11.35 3.19 -22.58
CA PHE A 214 10.10 3.23 -21.82
C PHE A 214 9.35 1.89 -21.89
N VAL A 215 9.14 1.37 -23.11
CA VAL A 215 8.30 0.19 -23.32
C VAL A 215 9.01 -1.12 -23.00
N LYS A 216 10.31 -1.25 -23.36
CA LYS A 216 11.03 -2.52 -23.28
C LYS A 216 11.90 -2.68 -22.04
N GLU A 217 12.21 -1.59 -21.34
CA GLU A 217 13.07 -1.61 -20.15
C GLU A 217 12.33 -1.08 -18.91
N PHE A 218 11.84 0.15 -18.92
CA PHE A 218 11.22 0.80 -17.77
C PHE A 218 10.00 0.01 -17.26
N ILE A 219 9.01 -0.23 -18.12
CA ILE A 219 7.78 -0.92 -17.74
C ILE A 219 8.10 -2.32 -17.16
N PRO A 220 8.82 -3.22 -17.85
CA PRO A 220 9.14 -4.54 -17.31
C PRO A 220 9.98 -4.48 -16.04
N THR A 221 10.92 -3.54 -15.93
CA THR A 221 11.76 -3.40 -14.75
C THR A 221 10.94 -3.07 -13.52
N VAL A 222 10.00 -2.12 -13.60
CA VAL A 222 9.11 -1.77 -12.49
C VAL A 222 8.19 -2.96 -12.15
N GLN A 223 7.57 -3.58 -13.16
CA GLN A 223 6.66 -4.72 -12.99
C GLN A 223 7.34 -5.93 -12.32
N GLN A 224 8.59 -6.21 -12.68
CA GLN A 224 9.32 -7.42 -12.25
C GLN A 224 10.29 -7.16 -11.10
N ARG A 225 10.39 -5.94 -10.58
CA ARG A 225 11.36 -5.58 -9.53
C ARG A 225 11.23 -6.46 -8.29
N GLY A 226 10.03 -6.86 -7.91
CA GLY A 226 9.79 -7.76 -6.79
C GLY A 226 10.48 -9.11 -6.98
N THR A 227 10.32 -9.71 -8.14
CA THR A 227 10.99 -10.97 -8.52
C THR A 227 12.51 -10.80 -8.59
N ALA A 228 13.01 -9.72 -9.16
CA ALA A 228 14.44 -9.43 -9.21
C ALA A 228 15.07 -9.33 -7.81
N VAL A 229 14.38 -8.70 -6.87
CA VAL A 229 14.82 -8.62 -5.46
C VAL A 229 14.86 -10.01 -4.81
N ILE A 230 13.83 -10.83 -5.03
CA ILE A 230 13.80 -12.21 -4.50
C ILE A 230 14.96 -13.03 -5.07
N ASN A 231 15.20 -12.95 -6.39
CA ASN A 231 16.28 -13.68 -7.02
C ASN A 231 17.68 -13.27 -6.51
N ALA A 232 17.88 -11.98 -6.26
CA ALA A 232 19.15 -11.46 -5.78
C ALA A 232 19.36 -11.67 -4.28
N ARG A 233 18.30 -11.55 -3.47
CA ARG A 233 18.36 -11.47 -2.01
C ARG A 233 17.91 -12.74 -1.29
N GLY A 234 17.23 -13.64 -2.00
CA GLY A 234 16.59 -14.83 -1.43
C GLY A 234 15.32 -14.54 -0.63
N GLN A 235 14.90 -13.29 -0.51
CA GLN A 235 13.76 -12.84 0.27
C GLN A 235 13.03 -11.70 -0.44
N SER A 236 11.74 -11.54 -0.15
CA SER A 236 10.93 -10.44 -0.65
C SER A 236 11.42 -9.07 -0.13
N SER A 237 11.00 -8.01 -0.83
CA SER A 237 11.22 -6.63 -0.38
C SER A 237 10.58 -6.42 1.00
N ALA A 238 11.34 -5.96 1.96
CA ALA A 238 10.87 -5.67 3.33
C ALA A 238 11.03 -4.19 3.66
N ALA A 239 12.26 -3.68 3.72
CA ALA A 239 12.53 -2.30 4.10
C ALA A 239 11.94 -1.28 3.12
N SER A 240 12.01 -1.54 1.80
CA SER A 240 11.40 -0.66 0.79
C SER A 240 9.86 -0.72 0.81
N ALA A 241 9.27 -1.87 1.13
CA ALA A 241 7.82 -1.99 1.33
C ALA A 241 7.36 -1.22 2.58
N ALA A 242 8.08 -1.34 3.69
CA ALA A 242 7.83 -0.57 4.91
C ALA A 242 7.94 0.95 4.66
N ASN A 243 8.98 1.38 3.94
CA ASN A 243 9.14 2.78 3.55
C ASN A 243 7.95 3.27 2.71
N ALA A 244 7.58 2.52 1.68
CA ALA A 244 6.47 2.87 0.80
C ALA A 244 5.12 2.93 1.56
N ALA A 245 4.89 2.03 2.52
CA ALA A 245 3.70 2.07 3.37
C ALA A 245 3.64 3.35 4.21
N ILE A 246 4.77 3.76 4.80
CA ILE A 246 4.88 5.03 5.53
C ILE A 246 4.64 6.21 4.59
N ASP A 247 5.27 6.22 3.41
CA ASP A 247 5.13 7.31 2.45
C ASP A 247 3.68 7.47 1.99
N GLN A 248 2.99 6.35 1.65
CA GLN A 248 1.59 6.41 1.23
C GLN A 248 0.67 6.89 2.35
N MET A 249 0.82 6.35 3.56
CA MET A 249 0.02 6.78 4.70
C MET A 249 0.31 8.23 5.09
N ARG A 250 1.57 8.67 5.00
CA ARG A 250 1.95 10.06 5.29
C ARG A 250 1.30 11.04 4.32
N ASP A 251 1.31 10.75 3.02
CA ASP A 251 0.64 11.60 2.02
C ASP A 251 -0.87 11.57 2.21
N TRP A 252 -1.43 10.43 2.62
CA TRP A 252 -2.85 10.34 2.93
C TRP A 252 -3.25 11.21 4.12
N ILE A 253 -2.38 11.33 5.13
CA ILE A 253 -2.63 12.14 6.33
C ILE A 253 -2.35 13.63 6.10
N LYS A 254 -1.21 13.94 5.45
CA LYS A 254 -0.69 15.30 5.34
C LYS A 254 -1.11 16.04 4.08
N GLY A 255 -1.53 15.30 3.05
CA GLY A 255 -1.76 15.83 1.71
C GLY A 255 -0.59 15.62 0.76
N THR A 256 -0.88 15.69 -0.53
CA THR A 256 0.12 15.70 -1.62
C THR A 256 0.67 17.11 -1.82
N GLU A 257 1.86 17.21 -2.40
CA GLU A 257 2.43 18.50 -2.79
C GLU A 257 1.59 19.16 -3.90
N GLU A 258 1.50 20.47 -3.88
CA GLU A 258 0.81 21.23 -4.93
C GLU A 258 1.45 20.98 -6.30
N GLY A 259 0.63 20.73 -7.32
CA GLY A 259 1.08 20.41 -8.67
C GLY A 259 1.62 18.99 -8.86
N ASP A 260 1.58 18.15 -7.82
CA ASP A 260 1.97 16.76 -7.89
C ASP A 260 0.82 15.82 -7.48
N TRP A 261 0.96 14.55 -7.81
CA TRP A 261 0.11 13.48 -7.35
C TRP A 261 0.90 12.22 -7.00
N VAL A 262 0.26 11.31 -6.32
CA VAL A 262 0.81 10.00 -5.98
C VAL A 262 -0.11 8.90 -6.49
N SER A 263 0.37 7.66 -6.50
CA SER A 263 -0.45 6.51 -6.87
C SER A 263 -0.95 5.79 -5.62
N MET A 264 -2.27 5.59 -5.53
CA MET A 264 -2.91 4.83 -4.44
C MET A 264 -3.97 3.88 -5.01
N GLY A 265 -4.04 2.67 -4.47
CA GLY A 265 -5.12 1.74 -4.73
C GLY A 265 -6.37 2.19 -3.97
N VAL A 266 -7.38 2.68 -4.67
CA VAL A 266 -8.65 3.19 -4.08
C VAL A 266 -9.85 2.59 -4.79
N LEU A 267 -11.02 2.66 -4.16
CA LEU A 267 -12.25 2.16 -4.76
C LEU A 267 -12.57 2.97 -6.04
N SER A 268 -12.68 2.25 -7.16
CA SER A 268 -13.01 2.87 -8.45
C SER A 268 -14.41 3.51 -8.43
N ASP A 269 -14.47 4.77 -8.81
CA ASP A 269 -15.68 5.54 -9.02
C ASP A 269 -16.20 5.47 -10.48
N GLY A 270 -15.49 4.74 -11.35
CA GLY A 270 -15.76 4.65 -12.80
C GLY A 270 -14.85 5.52 -13.63
N SER A 271 -13.94 6.30 -13.03
CA SER A 271 -12.97 7.13 -13.75
C SER A 271 -12.18 6.30 -14.75
N TYR A 272 -11.84 6.91 -15.88
CA TYR A 272 -11.09 6.30 -16.99
C TYR A 272 -11.76 5.05 -17.59
N GLY A 273 -13.06 4.82 -17.29
CA GLY A 273 -13.80 3.64 -17.74
C GLY A 273 -13.47 2.36 -16.97
N ILE A 274 -12.77 2.47 -15.84
CA ILE A 274 -12.49 1.33 -14.95
C ILE A 274 -13.75 0.98 -14.16
N ALA A 275 -14.12 -0.29 -14.14
CA ALA A 275 -15.34 -0.75 -13.49
C ALA A 275 -15.40 -0.34 -12.01
N LYS A 276 -16.56 0.14 -11.58
CA LYS A 276 -16.85 0.40 -10.17
C LYS A 276 -16.75 -0.88 -9.35
N GLY A 277 -16.43 -0.74 -8.07
CA GLY A 277 -16.34 -1.87 -7.13
C GLY A 277 -15.04 -2.67 -7.22
N LEU A 278 -13.99 -2.10 -7.79
CA LEU A 278 -12.62 -2.60 -7.74
C LEU A 278 -11.76 -1.64 -6.91
N ILE A 279 -10.82 -2.18 -6.13
CA ILE A 279 -9.71 -1.37 -5.63
C ILE A 279 -8.64 -1.35 -6.72
N TYR A 280 -8.42 -0.19 -7.30
CA TYR A 280 -7.56 0.01 -8.46
C TYR A 280 -6.60 1.16 -8.19
N SER A 281 -5.35 1.04 -8.59
CA SER A 281 -4.38 2.13 -8.44
C SER A 281 -4.64 3.23 -9.46
N PHE A 282 -4.82 4.44 -8.97
CA PHE A 282 -5.01 5.67 -9.74
C PHE A 282 -3.99 6.72 -9.32
N PRO A 283 -3.67 7.71 -10.18
CA PRO A 283 -3.09 8.96 -9.74
C PRO A 283 -4.12 9.70 -8.86
N VAL A 284 -3.70 10.12 -7.70
CA VAL A 284 -4.57 10.81 -6.73
C VAL A 284 -3.88 12.02 -6.14
N THR A 285 -4.66 13.04 -5.83
CA THR A 285 -4.29 14.13 -4.92
C THR A 285 -4.94 13.91 -3.57
N VAL A 286 -4.32 14.42 -2.52
CA VAL A 286 -4.87 14.37 -1.17
C VAL A 286 -4.87 15.78 -0.58
N THR A 287 -6.03 16.20 -0.09
CA THR A 287 -6.21 17.47 0.61
C THR A 287 -6.96 17.21 1.91
N GLU A 288 -6.42 17.64 3.03
CA GLU A 288 -7.03 17.46 4.36
C GLU A 288 -7.43 16.00 4.65
N GLY A 289 -6.59 15.05 4.22
CA GLY A 289 -6.83 13.62 4.42
C GLY A 289 -7.86 12.99 3.49
N LYS A 290 -8.46 13.76 2.57
CA LYS A 290 -9.42 13.30 1.56
C LYS A 290 -8.70 13.00 0.25
N VAL A 291 -8.84 11.77 -0.23
CA VAL A 291 -8.27 11.31 -1.50
C VAL A 291 -9.19 11.67 -2.66
N SER A 292 -8.63 12.23 -3.73
CA SER A 292 -9.35 12.53 -4.97
C SER A 292 -8.59 11.96 -6.16
N ILE A 293 -9.28 11.15 -6.99
CA ILE A 293 -8.69 10.66 -8.25
C ILE A 293 -8.48 11.85 -9.18
N VAL A 294 -7.26 12.00 -9.71
CA VAL A 294 -6.97 12.98 -10.75
C VAL A 294 -7.83 12.67 -11.95
N LYS A 295 -8.54 13.67 -12.49
CA LYS A 295 -9.47 13.52 -13.59
C LYS A 295 -8.88 14.04 -14.91
N ASP A 296 -9.51 13.66 -16.02
CA ASP A 296 -9.31 14.25 -17.35
C ASP A 296 -7.90 14.08 -17.96
N LEU A 297 -7.12 13.11 -17.45
CA LEU A 297 -5.89 12.72 -18.12
C LEU A 297 -6.23 12.00 -19.43
N ALA A 298 -5.67 12.46 -20.54
CA ALA A 298 -5.86 11.83 -21.84
C ALA A 298 -5.17 10.46 -21.88
N ILE A 299 -5.93 9.40 -22.14
CA ILE A 299 -5.40 8.03 -22.21
C ILE A 299 -5.26 7.61 -23.66
N ASN A 300 -4.03 7.51 -24.15
CA ASN A 300 -3.74 7.02 -25.49
C ASN A 300 -4.04 5.52 -25.63
N GLU A 301 -4.06 5.02 -26.86
CA GLU A 301 -4.44 3.62 -27.14
C GLU A 301 -3.52 2.59 -26.46
N PHE A 302 -2.21 2.83 -26.44
CA PHE A 302 -1.25 1.96 -25.76
C PHE A 302 -1.54 1.86 -24.25
N SER A 303 -1.75 3.00 -23.60
CA SER A 303 -2.12 3.05 -22.19
C SER A 303 -3.49 2.41 -21.95
N ARG A 304 -4.47 2.64 -22.81
CA ARG A 304 -5.81 2.06 -22.72
C ARG A 304 -5.78 0.53 -22.67
N GLN A 305 -4.99 -0.09 -23.53
CA GLN A 305 -4.85 -1.54 -23.56
C GLN A 305 -4.23 -2.06 -22.25
N ARG A 306 -3.26 -1.35 -21.69
CA ARG A 306 -2.62 -1.71 -20.42
C ARG A 306 -3.55 -1.55 -19.22
N LEU A 307 -4.30 -0.45 -19.16
CA LEU A 307 -5.31 -0.24 -18.13
C LEU A 307 -6.35 -1.36 -18.14
N LYS A 308 -6.78 -1.76 -19.34
CA LYS A 308 -7.76 -2.84 -19.49
C LYS A 308 -7.21 -4.20 -19.06
N LEU A 309 -5.95 -4.51 -19.36
CA LEU A 309 -5.32 -5.76 -18.96
C LEU A 309 -5.34 -5.94 -17.44
N THR A 310 -4.90 -4.93 -16.70
CA THR A 310 -4.86 -5.00 -15.24
C THR A 310 -6.26 -4.91 -14.61
N GLU A 311 -7.23 -4.25 -15.27
CA GLU A 311 -8.64 -4.26 -14.87
C GLU A 311 -9.26 -5.66 -14.97
N ILE A 312 -8.99 -6.39 -16.06
CA ILE A 312 -9.46 -7.77 -16.26
C ILE A 312 -8.96 -8.65 -15.11
N GLU A 313 -7.67 -8.59 -14.79
CA GLU A 313 -7.09 -9.32 -13.68
C GLU A 313 -7.80 -9.05 -12.35
N LEU A 314 -8.07 -7.79 -12.03
CA LEU A 314 -8.79 -7.42 -10.80
C LEU A 314 -10.25 -7.89 -10.79
N LYS A 315 -10.93 -7.92 -11.94
CA LYS A 315 -12.28 -8.49 -12.06
C LYS A 315 -12.27 -9.98 -11.77
N GLU A 316 -11.32 -10.71 -12.35
CA GLU A 316 -11.15 -12.15 -12.08
C GLU A 316 -10.88 -12.43 -10.61
N GLU A 317 -9.98 -11.67 -9.98
CA GLU A 317 -9.70 -11.79 -8.55
C GLU A 317 -10.93 -11.50 -7.70
N ARG A 318 -11.63 -10.39 -7.94
CA ARG A 318 -12.88 -10.04 -7.24
C ARG A 318 -13.92 -11.13 -7.38
N ASP A 319 -14.13 -11.63 -8.59
CA ASP A 319 -15.19 -12.61 -8.87
C ASP A 319 -14.87 -13.97 -8.21
N ALA A 320 -13.59 -14.32 -8.07
CA ALA A 320 -13.14 -15.51 -7.36
C ALA A 320 -13.46 -15.48 -5.85
N VAL A 321 -13.47 -14.28 -5.23
CA VAL A 321 -13.71 -14.10 -3.79
C VAL A 321 -15.07 -13.49 -3.45
N LYS A 322 -15.94 -13.29 -4.43
CA LYS A 322 -17.23 -12.60 -4.25
C LYS A 322 -18.14 -13.24 -3.19
N HIS A 323 -18.01 -14.53 -2.99
CA HIS A 323 -18.78 -15.29 -1.98
C HIS A 323 -18.34 -15.00 -0.53
N LEU A 324 -17.27 -14.21 -0.34
CA LEU A 324 -16.70 -13.85 0.97
C LEU A 324 -16.99 -12.38 1.36
N PHE A 325 -17.81 -11.69 0.57
CA PHE A 325 -18.20 -10.29 0.80
C PHE A 325 -19.37 -10.14 1.76
#